data_c43399a002cd4d2eeb3734267a2a05ad
#
_entry.id   c43399a002cd4d2eeb3734267a2a05ad
#
_cell.length_a   1.000
_cell.length_b   1.000
_cell.length_c   1.000
_cell.angle_alpha   90.00
_cell.angle_beta   90.00
_cell.angle_gamma   90.00
#
_symmetry.space_group_name_H-M   'P 1'
#
loop_
_entity.id
_entity.type
_entity.pdbx_description
1 polymer ?
#
loop_
_entity_poly.entity_id
_entity_poly.type
_entity_poly.pdbx_seq_one_letter_code
_entity_poly.pdbx_strand_id
1 'polypeptide(L)'
;MRKYLQLVFLAVSVFCSEILFAESRDPVRILDLRTLNELDLKEQEKAEQLWDIMHTTATLQGIVNRNSPRLYIRYVKNGQGENVDDYWWNKYRQAGQWLAGRDTIAYTELSDVVTVFRKEIRGVVVYDSKVASTSNIASSVAGIENLIAVRYDISPNSLYTRLVLQGPKLAVKCWLVNKDGSSLFTGKGRIAGTGQPSTGSLKIDPYVWFIEKYLKKGLCNTEYAAYYIDQFWRTDPTRTVTNHHQLTNHDFFVSKKAFFFDLSPWGDEPATDDPTQEEGLDLQILKTFLQEAYKQNKGEKFCYIGGFPSWIYKYTQHAGGKHEDVATEWEFSRIISAYNAFKDADAIGLGALANSSFWQHFPLQEKYPQKWVTHQELMDRGYLNRDGTINFQGRNFILFYVGDYDSSSWIAQTTPFLWDEPSRGEVPLMWSVSPVLAERVPMVMHNYRVTATPNDYFAAADNGAGYLMPGMLQEPRSVSGLKSGLSAWAKHCSKYYQKWGLTITGFVIDGEAPGLDSDGLDCYASFSPNGIVPQKMPLTLLHNDMPVIRADYDIVDHDYRRATDVIVERVEKRPVPFHWFRAILKSPSWYKGICDELKQRHTNIELLDAPTFFELYRIYLKQHPDAAAGKITMN
;
A
#
# COMPACT_ATOMS: atom_id res chain seq x y z
N MET A 1 -22.23 27.78 43.03
CA MET A 1 -22.08 28.04 41.60
C MET A 1 -20.96 27.24 40.90
N ARG A 2 -19.75 27.12 41.43
CA ARG A 2 -18.65 26.35 40.78
C ARG A 2 -18.89 24.82 40.62
N LYS A 3 -19.62 24.16 41.53
CA LYS A 3 -19.93 22.72 41.43
C LYS A 3 -21.01 22.39 40.36
N TYR A 4 -21.93 23.32 40.11
CA TYR A 4 -22.94 23.15 39.05
C TYR A 4 -22.37 23.37 37.64
N LEU A 5 -21.34 24.22 37.49
CA LEU A 5 -20.66 24.43 36.20
C LEU A 5 -19.85 23.19 35.76
N GLN A 6 -19.25 22.46 36.71
CA GLN A 6 -18.50 21.23 36.38
C GLN A 6 -19.40 20.06 35.98
N LEU A 7 -20.60 19.95 36.57
CA LEU A 7 -21.59 18.94 36.20
C LEU A 7 -22.23 19.22 34.82
N VAL A 8 -22.43 20.48 34.46
CA VAL A 8 -22.94 20.87 33.14
C VAL A 8 -21.88 20.65 32.05
N PHE A 9 -20.60 20.90 32.33
CA PHE A 9 -19.52 20.62 31.37
C PHE A 9 -19.29 19.11 31.15
N LEU A 10 -19.46 18.28 32.20
CA LEU A 10 -19.36 16.82 32.08
C LEU A 10 -20.58 16.25 31.30
N ALA A 11 -21.77 16.76 31.56
CA ALA A 11 -22.98 16.35 30.82
C ALA A 11 -22.95 16.77 29.34
N VAL A 12 -22.43 17.97 29.05
CA VAL A 12 -22.29 18.45 27.65
C VAL A 12 -21.17 17.69 26.91
N SER A 13 -20.07 17.30 27.57
CA SER A 13 -19.03 16.50 26.92
C SER A 13 -19.46 15.05 26.66
N VAL A 14 -20.29 14.46 27.52
CA VAL A 14 -20.87 13.12 27.27
C VAL A 14 -21.96 13.19 26.19
N PHE A 15 -22.78 14.24 26.15
CA PHE A 15 -23.76 14.43 25.07
C PHE A 15 -23.12 14.79 23.72
N CYS A 16 -22.02 15.55 23.67
CA CYS A 16 -21.29 15.81 22.43
C CYS A 16 -20.55 14.56 21.90
N SER A 17 -20.12 13.62 22.75
CA SER A 17 -19.55 12.36 22.27
C SER A 17 -20.60 11.38 21.73
N GLU A 18 -21.83 11.41 22.22
CA GLU A 18 -22.94 10.61 21.65
C GLU A 18 -23.51 11.16 20.33
N ILE A 19 -23.42 12.46 20.10
CA ILE A 19 -23.92 13.09 18.87
C ILE A 19 -22.97 12.88 17.67
N LEU A 20 -21.67 12.57 17.89
CA LEU A 20 -20.70 12.30 16.82
C LEU A 20 -20.80 10.88 16.24
N PHE A 21 -21.56 9.96 16.83
CA PHE A 21 -21.73 8.58 16.36
C PHE A 21 -23.11 8.24 15.81
N ALA A 22 -23.94 9.23 15.53
CA ALA A 22 -25.24 9.02 14.87
C ALA A 22 -25.08 8.81 13.34
N GLU A 23 -24.03 8.07 12.91
CA GLU A 23 -23.98 7.56 11.54
C GLU A 23 -24.96 6.41 11.39
N SER A 24 -25.79 6.56 10.36
CA SER A 24 -26.81 5.67 9.83
C SER A 24 -27.10 4.41 10.67
N ARG A 25 -28.29 4.36 11.26
CA ARG A 25 -28.85 3.21 12.01
C ARG A 25 -29.05 1.93 11.13
N ASP A 26 -28.68 1.97 9.86
CA ASP A 26 -28.78 0.82 8.98
C ASP A 26 -27.83 -0.29 9.43
N PRO A 27 -28.30 -1.54 9.56
CA PRO A 27 -27.47 -2.66 9.94
C PRO A 27 -26.38 -2.92 8.89
N VAL A 28 -25.20 -3.33 9.33
CA VAL A 28 -24.15 -3.80 8.43
C VAL A 28 -24.54 -5.18 7.90
N ARG A 29 -24.53 -5.34 6.57
CA ARG A 29 -24.72 -6.66 5.93
C ARG A 29 -23.36 -7.35 5.89
N ILE A 30 -23.32 -8.58 6.37
CA ILE A 30 -22.10 -9.40 6.38
C ILE A 30 -22.32 -10.53 5.38
N LEU A 31 -21.50 -10.58 4.33
CA LEU A 31 -21.46 -11.70 3.40
C LEU A 31 -20.32 -12.64 3.79
N ASP A 32 -20.66 -13.87 4.18
CA ASP A 32 -19.70 -14.88 4.56
C ASP A 32 -19.35 -15.77 3.36
N LEU A 33 -18.16 -15.58 2.82
CA LEU A 33 -17.61 -16.31 1.69
C LEU A 33 -16.53 -17.32 2.09
N ARG A 34 -16.37 -17.63 3.38
CA ARG A 34 -15.29 -18.52 3.86
C ARG A 34 -15.38 -19.94 3.32
N THR A 35 -16.57 -20.40 2.94
CA THR A 35 -16.78 -21.70 2.28
C THR A 35 -16.07 -21.79 0.92
N LEU A 36 -15.79 -20.68 0.25
CA LEU A 36 -15.01 -20.66 -0.99
C LEU A 36 -13.57 -21.16 -0.81
N ASN A 37 -13.04 -21.11 0.42
CA ASN A 37 -11.72 -21.66 0.73
C ASN A 37 -11.66 -23.19 0.73
N GLU A 38 -12.81 -23.86 0.64
CA GLU A 38 -12.93 -25.32 0.62
C GLU A 38 -13.00 -25.87 -0.82
N LEU A 39 -13.07 -24.99 -1.82
CA LEU A 39 -13.10 -25.39 -3.22
C LEU A 39 -11.77 -26.02 -3.65
N ASP A 40 -11.85 -27.14 -4.36
CA ASP A 40 -10.67 -27.72 -5.01
C ASP A 40 -10.35 -26.91 -6.30
N LEU A 41 -9.39 -26.02 -6.20
CA LEU A 41 -9.00 -25.11 -7.28
C LEU A 41 -8.19 -25.79 -8.40
N LYS A 42 -7.89 -27.10 -8.28
CA LYS A 42 -7.40 -27.89 -9.40
C LYS A 42 -8.49 -28.15 -10.44
N GLU A 43 -9.75 -28.07 -10.04
CA GLU A 43 -10.88 -28.14 -10.94
C GLU A 43 -11.15 -26.75 -11.54
N GLN A 44 -11.01 -26.64 -12.86
CA GLN A 44 -11.18 -25.38 -13.60
C GLN A 44 -12.49 -24.66 -13.25
N GLU A 45 -13.61 -25.41 -13.22
CA GLU A 45 -14.94 -24.86 -12.94
C GLU A 45 -15.02 -24.23 -11.54
N LYS A 46 -14.37 -24.85 -10.54
CA LYS A 46 -14.36 -24.33 -9.17
C LYS A 46 -13.48 -23.10 -9.02
N ALA A 47 -12.34 -23.06 -9.72
CA ALA A 47 -11.48 -21.88 -9.78
C ALA A 47 -12.23 -20.71 -10.43
N GLU A 48 -12.92 -20.93 -11.53
CA GLU A 48 -13.76 -19.92 -12.19
C GLU A 48 -14.91 -19.44 -11.30
N GLN A 49 -15.56 -20.35 -10.59
CA GLN A 49 -16.61 -20.01 -9.62
C GLN A 49 -16.08 -19.09 -8.51
N LEU A 50 -14.92 -19.40 -7.94
CA LEU A 50 -14.27 -18.56 -6.95
C LEU A 50 -14.08 -17.14 -7.47
N TRP A 51 -13.44 -17.01 -8.64
CA TRP A 51 -13.11 -15.71 -9.20
C TRP A 51 -14.34 -14.90 -9.61
N ASP A 52 -15.35 -15.54 -10.18
CA ASP A 52 -16.61 -14.89 -10.53
C ASP A 52 -17.28 -14.28 -9.30
N ILE A 53 -17.36 -15.04 -8.21
CA ILE A 53 -17.94 -14.56 -6.95
C ILE A 53 -17.10 -13.42 -6.37
N MET A 54 -15.78 -13.60 -6.30
CA MET A 54 -14.88 -12.59 -5.71
C MET A 54 -14.90 -11.28 -6.50
N HIS A 55 -14.80 -11.34 -7.83
CA HIS A 55 -14.81 -10.16 -8.67
C HIS A 55 -16.14 -9.38 -8.58
N THR A 56 -17.27 -10.10 -8.70
CA THR A 56 -18.59 -9.47 -8.56
C THR A 56 -18.78 -8.88 -7.17
N THR A 57 -18.34 -9.58 -6.11
CA THR A 57 -18.42 -9.10 -4.72
C THR A 57 -17.59 -7.84 -4.52
N ALA A 58 -16.35 -7.79 -5.02
CA ALA A 58 -15.49 -6.61 -4.87
C ALA A 58 -16.09 -5.37 -5.54
N THR A 59 -16.66 -5.54 -6.75
CA THR A 59 -17.32 -4.42 -7.45
C THR A 59 -18.59 -3.97 -6.75
N LEU A 60 -19.42 -4.90 -6.26
CA LEU A 60 -20.60 -4.58 -5.45
C LEU A 60 -20.20 -3.83 -4.17
N GLN A 61 -19.24 -4.36 -3.43
CA GLN A 61 -18.80 -3.80 -2.15
C GLN A 61 -18.28 -2.38 -2.31
N GLY A 62 -17.44 -2.13 -3.32
CA GLY A 62 -16.91 -0.79 -3.60
C GLY A 62 -17.99 0.23 -3.91
N ILE A 63 -19.04 -0.16 -4.64
CA ILE A 63 -20.19 0.73 -4.93
C ILE A 63 -20.99 1.00 -3.67
N VAL A 64 -21.34 -0.05 -2.94
CA VAL A 64 -22.24 0.03 -1.77
C VAL A 64 -21.58 0.81 -0.62
N ASN A 65 -20.28 0.60 -0.41
CA ASN A 65 -19.54 1.25 0.66
C ASN A 65 -19.00 2.66 0.30
N ARG A 66 -19.22 3.16 -0.90
CA ARG A 66 -18.65 4.44 -1.33
C ARG A 66 -18.93 5.61 -0.37
N ASN A 67 -20.13 5.68 0.15
CA ASN A 67 -20.59 6.80 0.98
C ASN A 67 -20.72 6.45 2.48
N SER A 68 -20.82 5.19 2.83
CA SER A 68 -20.95 4.72 4.22
C SER A 68 -20.64 3.23 4.34
N PRO A 69 -20.20 2.74 5.52
CA PRO A 69 -19.83 1.34 5.74
C PRO A 69 -21.08 0.46 5.89
N ARG A 70 -21.50 -0.23 4.84
CA ARG A 70 -22.78 -0.97 4.76
C ARG A 70 -22.63 -2.46 4.50
N LEU A 71 -21.58 -2.89 3.75
CA LEU A 71 -21.31 -4.28 3.37
C LEU A 71 -19.92 -4.70 3.84
N TYR A 72 -19.88 -5.72 4.68
CA TYR A 72 -18.66 -6.34 5.18
C TYR A 72 -18.52 -7.78 4.66
N ILE A 73 -17.32 -8.17 4.25
CA ILE A 73 -17.05 -9.51 3.71
C ILE A 73 -16.22 -10.30 4.71
N ARG A 74 -16.59 -11.56 4.94
CA ARG A 74 -15.75 -12.55 5.62
C ARG A 74 -15.26 -13.55 4.59
N TYR A 75 -13.98 -13.51 4.28
CA TYR A 75 -13.41 -14.39 3.28
C TYR A 75 -12.10 -15.03 3.74
N VAL A 76 -11.18 -14.24 4.28
CA VAL A 76 -9.83 -14.72 4.56
C VAL A 76 -9.85 -15.74 5.69
N LYS A 77 -9.21 -16.90 5.42
CA LYS A 77 -8.99 -17.95 6.41
C LYS A 77 -7.49 -18.06 6.64
N ASN A 78 -7.00 -17.45 7.68
CA ASN A 78 -5.60 -17.55 8.07
C ASN A 78 -5.30 -18.92 8.68
N GLY A 79 -4.17 -19.51 8.34
CA GLY A 79 -3.68 -20.72 8.99
C GLY A 79 -3.16 -20.52 10.42
N GLN A 80 -3.04 -19.26 10.88
CA GLN A 80 -2.50 -18.90 12.19
C GLN A 80 -3.45 -17.91 12.87
N GLY A 81 -4.15 -18.36 13.90
CA GLY A 81 -4.99 -17.51 14.72
C GLY A 81 -6.32 -17.07 14.07
N GLU A 82 -6.87 -15.97 14.57
CA GLU A 82 -8.09 -15.35 14.05
C GLU A 82 -7.81 -14.74 12.66
N ASN A 83 -8.71 -14.96 11.71
CA ASN A 83 -8.53 -14.39 10.38
C ASN A 83 -8.64 -12.85 10.42
N VAL A 84 -8.03 -12.17 9.43
CA VAL A 84 -7.92 -10.71 9.40
C VAL A 84 -9.28 -10.01 9.44
N ASP A 85 -10.31 -10.60 8.79
CA ASP A 85 -11.65 -10.01 8.75
C ASP A 85 -12.30 -10.06 10.14
N ASP A 86 -12.20 -11.20 10.85
CA ASP A 86 -12.77 -11.37 12.18
C ASP A 86 -11.94 -10.60 13.24
N TYR A 87 -10.61 -10.59 13.13
CA TYR A 87 -9.74 -9.88 14.07
C TYR A 87 -10.11 -8.38 14.18
N TRP A 88 -10.11 -7.66 13.07
CA TRP A 88 -10.42 -6.23 13.09
C TRP A 88 -11.89 -5.96 13.39
N TRP A 89 -12.80 -6.79 12.89
CA TRP A 89 -14.22 -6.70 13.21
C TRP A 89 -14.47 -6.84 14.70
N ASN A 90 -13.96 -7.89 15.34
CA ASN A 90 -14.14 -8.17 16.75
C ASN A 90 -13.49 -7.11 17.64
N LYS A 91 -12.27 -6.65 17.25
CA LYS A 91 -11.57 -5.58 17.97
C LYS A 91 -12.41 -4.30 18.05
N TYR A 92 -13.01 -3.88 16.94
CA TYR A 92 -13.79 -2.64 16.91
C TYR A 92 -15.26 -2.80 17.29
N ARG A 93 -15.73 -4.01 17.56
CA ARG A 93 -17.05 -4.25 18.19
C ARG A 93 -17.02 -4.25 19.72
N GLN A 94 -15.88 -4.20 20.33
CA GLN A 94 -15.77 -4.09 21.78
C GLN A 94 -16.45 -2.81 22.29
N ALA A 95 -16.85 -2.82 23.55
CA ALA A 95 -17.52 -1.67 24.19
C ALA A 95 -16.67 -0.39 24.05
N GLY A 96 -17.29 0.69 23.63
CA GLY A 96 -16.62 1.98 23.41
C GLY A 96 -15.86 2.10 22.08
N GLN A 97 -15.82 1.06 21.25
CA GLN A 97 -15.18 1.11 19.93
C GLN A 97 -16.18 1.49 18.83
N TRP A 98 -15.68 1.81 17.64
CA TRP A 98 -16.44 2.34 16.51
C TRP A 98 -17.67 1.53 16.09
N LEU A 99 -17.59 0.20 16.12
CA LEU A 99 -18.67 -0.70 15.74
C LEU A 99 -19.46 -1.25 16.94
N ALA A 100 -19.22 -0.73 18.16
CA ALA A 100 -19.94 -1.16 19.36
C ALA A 100 -21.46 -0.97 19.19
N GLY A 101 -22.23 -2.00 19.47
CA GLY A 101 -23.70 -1.96 19.36
C GLY A 101 -24.26 -1.87 17.94
N ARG A 102 -23.43 -1.94 16.89
CA ARG A 102 -23.90 -1.89 15.50
C ARG A 102 -24.65 -3.17 15.14
N ASP A 103 -25.89 -3.05 14.67
CA ASP A 103 -26.68 -4.18 14.19
C ASP A 103 -26.07 -4.80 12.94
N THR A 104 -26.24 -6.14 12.79
CA THR A 104 -25.71 -6.89 11.65
C THR A 104 -26.75 -7.87 11.09
N ILE A 105 -26.70 -8.09 9.78
CA ILE A 105 -27.48 -9.12 9.10
C ILE A 105 -26.52 -9.96 8.28
N ALA A 106 -26.49 -11.28 8.52
CA ALA A 106 -25.61 -12.21 7.83
C ALA A 106 -26.24 -12.77 6.56
N TYR A 107 -25.41 -12.99 5.55
CA TYR A 107 -25.72 -13.61 4.27
C TYR A 107 -24.63 -14.61 3.90
N THR A 108 -25.01 -15.67 3.21
CA THR A 108 -24.09 -16.66 2.62
C THR A 108 -24.17 -16.69 1.10
N GLU A 109 -25.21 -16.06 0.53
CA GLU A 109 -25.43 -16.02 -0.91
C GLU A 109 -25.25 -14.60 -1.47
N LEU A 110 -24.38 -14.46 -2.47
CA LEU A 110 -24.14 -13.19 -3.13
C LEU A 110 -25.41 -12.63 -3.80
N SER A 111 -26.24 -13.50 -4.39
CA SER A 111 -27.50 -13.11 -5.04
C SER A 111 -28.46 -12.39 -4.11
N ASP A 112 -28.49 -12.78 -2.83
CA ASP A 112 -29.34 -12.16 -1.82
C ASP A 112 -28.83 -10.75 -1.49
N VAL A 113 -27.51 -10.61 -1.33
CA VAL A 113 -26.88 -9.32 -1.09
C VAL A 113 -27.07 -8.38 -2.29
N VAL A 114 -26.94 -8.89 -3.52
CA VAL A 114 -27.24 -8.13 -4.75
C VAL A 114 -28.70 -7.65 -4.75
N THR A 115 -29.62 -8.48 -4.30
CA THR A 115 -31.05 -8.11 -4.20
C THR A 115 -31.28 -7.00 -3.17
N VAL A 116 -30.65 -7.10 -2.01
CA VAL A 116 -30.70 -6.06 -0.95
C VAL A 116 -30.22 -4.71 -1.49
N PHE A 117 -29.12 -4.70 -2.23
CA PHE A 117 -28.50 -3.49 -2.76
C PHE A 117 -28.92 -3.16 -4.20
N ARG A 118 -30.07 -3.68 -4.64
CA ARG A 118 -30.55 -3.52 -6.03
C ARG A 118 -30.72 -2.05 -6.46
N LYS A 119 -30.96 -1.15 -5.52
CA LYS A 119 -31.16 0.29 -5.80
C LYS A 119 -29.86 1.06 -5.98
N GLU A 120 -28.78 0.56 -5.43
CA GLU A 120 -27.44 1.17 -5.50
C GLU A 120 -26.71 0.85 -6.81
N ILE A 121 -27.07 -0.27 -7.45
CA ILE A 121 -26.48 -0.74 -8.71
C ILE A 121 -27.39 -0.45 -9.88
N ARG A 122 -26.83 0.08 -10.97
CA ARG A 122 -27.58 0.39 -12.20
C ARG A 122 -27.78 -0.83 -13.11
N GLY A 123 -27.01 -1.90 -12.87
CA GLY A 123 -27.01 -3.13 -13.66
C GLY A 123 -25.66 -3.81 -13.63
N VAL A 124 -25.31 -4.50 -14.71
CA VAL A 124 -24.03 -5.20 -14.84
C VAL A 124 -23.22 -4.70 -16.02
N VAL A 125 -21.89 -4.80 -15.89
CA VAL A 125 -20.93 -4.82 -16.98
C VAL A 125 -20.50 -6.26 -17.19
N VAL A 126 -20.63 -6.75 -18.43
CA VAL A 126 -20.33 -8.15 -18.79
C VAL A 126 -19.01 -8.20 -19.53
N TYR A 127 -18.05 -9.01 -19.06
CA TYR A 127 -16.73 -9.12 -19.63
C TYR A 127 -16.44 -10.50 -20.23
N ASP A 128 -15.40 -10.55 -21.07
CA ASP A 128 -15.00 -11.72 -21.85
C ASP A 128 -13.83 -12.44 -21.20
N SER A 129 -14.03 -13.67 -20.75
CA SER A 129 -12.96 -14.50 -20.21
C SER A 129 -11.84 -14.85 -21.20
N LYS A 130 -12.11 -14.76 -22.50
CA LYS A 130 -11.11 -15.03 -23.54
C LYS A 130 -10.17 -13.85 -23.77
N VAL A 131 -10.55 -12.66 -23.28
CA VAL A 131 -9.78 -11.42 -23.34
C VAL A 131 -9.62 -10.88 -21.92
N ALA A 132 -8.58 -11.32 -21.22
CA ALA A 132 -8.41 -11.12 -19.77
C ALA A 132 -8.46 -9.65 -19.35
N SER A 133 -7.91 -8.72 -20.14
CA SER A 133 -7.95 -7.30 -19.87
C SER A 133 -9.36 -6.69 -19.79
N THR A 134 -10.37 -7.37 -20.36
CA THR A 134 -11.77 -6.94 -20.21
C THR A 134 -12.26 -7.03 -18.76
N SER A 135 -11.67 -7.89 -17.94
CA SER A 135 -11.92 -7.96 -16.50
C SER A 135 -11.48 -6.68 -15.78
N ASN A 136 -10.25 -6.21 -16.08
CA ASN A 136 -9.75 -4.92 -15.56
C ASN A 136 -10.67 -3.75 -15.98
N ILE A 137 -11.04 -3.73 -17.26
CA ILE A 137 -11.96 -2.72 -17.77
C ILE A 137 -13.34 -2.81 -17.11
N ALA A 138 -13.82 -4.02 -16.85
CA ALA A 138 -15.10 -4.21 -16.14
C ALA A 138 -15.05 -3.62 -14.73
N SER A 139 -13.95 -3.81 -13.99
CA SER A 139 -13.76 -3.19 -12.67
C SER A 139 -13.77 -1.67 -12.73
N SER A 140 -13.09 -1.09 -13.72
CA SER A 140 -13.04 0.35 -13.94
C SER A 140 -14.43 0.92 -14.27
N VAL A 141 -15.13 0.31 -15.21
CA VAL A 141 -16.49 0.71 -15.61
C VAL A 141 -17.49 0.53 -14.46
N ALA A 142 -17.34 -0.56 -13.69
CA ALA A 142 -18.18 -0.85 -12.52
C ALA A 142 -18.13 0.33 -11.52
N GLY A 143 -16.94 0.77 -11.16
CA GLY A 143 -16.77 1.91 -10.25
C GLY A 143 -17.34 3.21 -10.79
N ILE A 144 -17.14 3.50 -12.07
CA ILE A 144 -17.58 4.75 -12.72
C ILE A 144 -19.11 4.78 -12.87
N GLU A 145 -19.69 3.68 -13.35
CA GLU A 145 -21.10 3.65 -13.74
C GLU A 145 -22.04 3.03 -12.70
N ASN A 146 -21.54 2.60 -11.55
CA ASN A 146 -22.28 1.84 -10.53
C ASN A 146 -22.87 0.55 -11.09
N LEU A 147 -22.04 -0.24 -11.78
CA LEU A 147 -22.36 -1.56 -12.30
C LEU A 147 -21.59 -2.62 -11.52
N ILE A 148 -22.10 -3.84 -11.41
CA ILE A 148 -21.29 -4.95 -10.93
C ILE A 148 -20.68 -5.69 -12.12
N ALA A 149 -19.43 -6.15 -11.97
CA ALA A 149 -18.73 -6.89 -13.00
C ALA A 149 -19.15 -8.36 -12.98
N VAL A 150 -19.51 -8.91 -14.13
CA VAL A 150 -19.95 -10.31 -14.27
C VAL A 150 -19.31 -10.89 -15.53
N ARG A 151 -18.66 -12.06 -15.42
CA ARG A 151 -18.12 -12.81 -16.55
C ARG A 151 -19.25 -13.36 -17.41
N TYR A 152 -19.10 -13.26 -18.74
CA TYR A 152 -20.04 -13.91 -19.66
C TYR A 152 -19.90 -15.43 -19.57
N ASP A 153 -20.94 -16.09 -19.10
CA ASP A 153 -21.04 -17.54 -19.02
C ASP A 153 -22.52 -17.94 -18.97
N ILE A 154 -22.99 -18.66 -19.98
CA ILE A 154 -24.39 -19.11 -20.11
C ILE A 154 -24.64 -20.48 -19.49
N SER A 155 -23.65 -21.09 -18.81
CA SER A 155 -23.87 -22.35 -18.12
C SER A 155 -24.94 -22.20 -17.01
N PRO A 156 -25.73 -23.25 -16.71
CA PRO A 156 -26.87 -23.12 -15.81
C PRO A 156 -26.57 -22.57 -14.41
N ASN A 157 -25.39 -22.90 -13.88
CA ASN A 157 -24.97 -22.54 -12.52
C ASN A 157 -24.10 -21.30 -12.46
N SER A 158 -23.78 -20.70 -13.60
CA SER A 158 -22.91 -19.52 -13.67
C SER A 158 -23.52 -18.32 -12.95
N LEU A 159 -22.67 -17.42 -12.50
CA LEU A 159 -23.11 -16.19 -11.86
C LEU A 159 -23.87 -15.28 -12.85
N TYR A 160 -23.48 -15.25 -14.11
CA TYR A 160 -24.21 -14.56 -15.17
C TYR A 160 -25.63 -15.09 -15.32
N THR A 161 -25.82 -16.41 -15.41
CA THR A 161 -27.15 -17.02 -15.50
C THR A 161 -27.99 -16.70 -14.27
N ARG A 162 -27.44 -16.81 -13.07
CA ARG A 162 -28.15 -16.53 -11.81
C ARG A 162 -28.53 -15.06 -11.64
N LEU A 163 -27.68 -14.10 -12.03
CA LEU A 163 -27.92 -12.68 -11.79
C LEU A 163 -28.61 -11.96 -12.96
N VAL A 164 -28.38 -12.40 -14.20
CA VAL A 164 -28.83 -11.71 -15.40
C VAL A 164 -30.02 -12.42 -16.08
N LEU A 165 -29.95 -13.74 -16.23
CA LEU A 165 -30.96 -14.48 -16.97
C LEU A 165 -32.13 -14.96 -16.08
N GLN A 166 -31.87 -15.31 -14.83
CA GLN A 166 -32.84 -15.89 -13.89
C GLN A 166 -33.15 -14.93 -12.74
N GLY A 167 -32.68 -15.13 -11.55
CA GLY A 167 -32.91 -14.43 -10.29
C GLY A 167 -33.31 -12.95 -10.38
N PRO A 168 -32.45 -11.99 -9.96
CA PRO A 168 -32.79 -10.57 -9.94
C PRO A 168 -32.93 -9.93 -11.33
N LYS A 169 -32.58 -10.62 -12.40
CA LYS A 169 -32.65 -10.19 -13.81
C LYS A 169 -32.05 -8.78 -14.01
N LEU A 170 -30.79 -8.63 -13.61
CA LEU A 170 -30.09 -7.37 -13.73
C LEU A 170 -29.90 -6.98 -15.20
N ALA A 171 -30.16 -5.73 -15.52
CA ALA A 171 -29.97 -5.22 -16.87
C ALA A 171 -28.48 -5.10 -17.22
N VAL A 172 -28.05 -5.65 -18.35
CA VAL A 172 -26.72 -5.41 -18.87
C VAL A 172 -26.64 -4.01 -19.44
N LYS A 173 -25.77 -3.16 -18.89
CA LYS A 173 -25.59 -1.77 -19.29
C LYS A 173 -24.31 -1.55 -20.11
N CYS A 174 -23.30 -2.40 -19.90
CA CYS A 174 -22.06 -2.37 -20.66
C CYS A 174 -21.69 -3.80 -21.08
N TRP A 175 -21.38 -3.96 -22.37
CA TRP A 175 -20.94 -5.21 -22.97
C TRP A 175 -19.47 -5.07 -23.40
N LEU A 176 -18.59 -5.85 -22.81
CA LEU A 176 -17.18 -6.01 -23.22
C LEU A 176 -16.98 -7.35 -23.97
N VAL A 177 -18.06 -7.99 -24.33
CA VAL A 177 -18.17 -9.21 -25.13
C VAL A 177 -19.40 -9.06 -26.04
N ASN A 178 -19.46 -9.71 -27.16
CA ASN A 178 -20.67 -9.73 -27.97
C ASN A 178 -21.78 -10.54 -27.31
N LYS A 179 -23.04 -10.23 -27.62
CA LYS A 179 -24.20 -10.90 -26.99
C LYS A 179 -24.29 -12.41 -27.27
N ASP A 180 -23.66 -12.89 -28.32
CA ASP A 180 -23.54 -14.30 -28.69
C ASP A 180 -22.34 -14.99 -28.02
N GLY A 181 -21.58 -14.28 -27.19
CA GLY A 181 -20.40 -14.80 -26.50
C GLY A 181 -19.11 -14.82 -27.33
N SER A 182 -19.14 -14.29 -28.55
CA SER A 182 -17.92 -14.04 -29.31
C SER A 182 -17.17 -12.82 -28.78
N SER A 183 -15.84 -12.80 -28.92
CA SER A 183 -15.01 -11.69 -28.43
C SER A 183 -15.31 -10.40 -29.18
N LEU A 184 -15.55 -9.32 -28.41
CA LEU A 184 -15.72 -7.97 -28.94
C LEU A 184 -14.39 -7.38 -29.45
N PHE A 185 -13.30 -7.72 -28.76
CA PHE A 185 -11.94 -7.30 -29.10
C PHE A 185 -11.20 -8.45 -29.76
N THR A 186 -10.89 -8.27 -31.04
CA THR A 186 -10.34 -9.34 -31.89
C THR A 186 -8.89 -9.11 -32.32
N GLY A 187 -8.27 -7.99 -31.93
CA GLY A 187 -6.96 -7.60 -32.44
C GLY A 187 -6.97 -7.22 -33.91
N LYS A 188 -8.15 -6.97 -34.53
CA LYS A 188 -8.29 -6.69 -35.98
C LYS A 188 -9.30 -5.55 -36.23
N GLY A 189 -9.09 -4.87 -37.34
CA GLY A 189 -10.02 -3.86 -37.82
C GLY A 189 -10.06 -2.60 -36.96
N ARG A 190 -11.22 -2.25 -36.46
CA ARG A 190 -11.43 -1.08 -35.57
C ARG A 190 -11.98 -1.48 -34.23
N ILE A 191 -11.52 -0.79 -33.19
CA ILE A 191 -12.01 -0.96 -31.81
C ILE A 191 -13.45 -0.45 -31.73
N ALA A 192 -14.36 -1.31 -31.31
CA ALA A 192 -15.81 -1.09 -31.36
C ALA A 192 -16.22 0.24 -30.67
N GLY A 193 -16.92 1.09 -31.41
CA GLY A 193 -17.49 2.35 -30.91
C GLY A 193 -16.46 3.42 -30.52
N THR A 194 -15.19 3.33 -30.91
CA THR A 194 -14.17 4.37 -30.66
C THR A 194 -13.73 5.07 -31.94
N GLY A 195 -13.85 4.41 -33.09
CA GLY A 195 -13.27 4.87 -34.36
C GLY A 195 -11.75 4.65 -34.47
N GLN A 196 -11.07 4.20 -33.42
CA GLN A 196 -9.65 3.88 -33.44
C GLN A 196 -9.38 2.56 -34.18
N PRO A 197 -8.27 2.44 -34.92
CA PRO A 197 -7.82 1.14 -35.42
C PRO A 197 -7.46 0.22 -34.25
N SER A 198 -7.59 -1.09 -34.45
CA SER A 198 -7.04 -2.07 -33.54
C SER A 198 -5.52 -1.92 -33.44
N THR A 199 -4.98 -2.16 -32.26
CA THR A 199 -3.53 -2.20 -32.01
C THR A 199 -2.87 -3.49 -32.48
N GLY A 200 -3.65 -4.48 -32.93
CA GLY A 200 -3.17 -5.84 -33.21
C GLY A 200 -3.20 -6.76 -31.98
N SER A 201 -3.36 -6.23 -30.77
CA SER A 201 -3.38 -6.98 -29.52
C SER A 201 -4.79 -7.10 -28.96
N LEU A 202 -5.20 -8.31 -28.64
CA LEU A 202 -6.45 -8.60 -27.90
C LEU A 202 -6.42 -7.98 -26.51
N LYS A 203 -5.26 -7.98 -25.87
CA LYS A 203 -5.04 -7.44 -24.53
C LYS A 203 -5.16 -5.92 -24.50
N ILE A 204 -4.63 -5.22 -25.49
CA ILE A 204 -4.49 -3.76 -25.47
C ILE A 204 -5.73 -3.05 -25.98
N ASP A 205 -6.46 -3.60 -26.94
CA ASP A 205 -7.65 -2.96 -27.49
C ASP A 205 -8.70 -2.55 -26.44
N PRO A 206 -9.00 -3.34 -25.38
CA PRO A 206 -9.86 -2.93 -24.29
C PRO A 206 -9.35 -1.68 -23.52
N TYR A 207 -8.04 -1.57 -23.31
CA TYR A 207 -7.46 -0.39 -22.65
C TYR A 207 -7.60 0.86 -23.52
N VAL A 208 -7.33 0.75 -24.83
CA VAL A 208 -7.58 1.87 -25.77
C VAL A 208 -9.05 2.25 -25.77
N TRP A 209 -9.95 1.26 -25.79
CA TRP A 209 -11.38 1.50 -25.69
C TRP A 209 -11.75 2.30 -24.44
N PHE A 210 -11.21 1.92 -23.27
CA PHE A 210 -11.47 2.62 -22.00
C PHE A 210 -10.90 4.04 -22.01
N ILE A 211 -9.67 4.22 -22.51
CA ILE A 211 -9.02 5.54 -22.61
C ILE A 211 -9.91 6.50 -23.42
N GLU A 212 -10.42 6.05 -24.56
CA GLU A 212 -11.27 6.88 -25.44
C GLU A 212 -12.67 7.11 -24.87
N LYS A 213 -13.25 6.13 -24.19
CA LYS A 213 -14.64 6.21 -23.72
C LYS A 213 -14.77 6.91 -22.37
N TYR A 214 -13.79 6.76 -21.50
CA TYR A 214 -13.88 7.19 -20.09
C TYR A 214 -12.75 8.15 -19.68
N LEU A 215 -11.49 7.76 -19.84
CA LEU A 215 -10.36 8.51 -19.31
C LEU A 215 -10.25 9.90 -19.94
N LYS A 216 -10.17 10.01 -21.25
CA LYS A 216 -10.08 11.29 -21.97
C LYS A 216 -11.31 12.20 -21.77
N LYS A 217 -12.43 11.65 -21.29
CA LYS A 217 -13.64 12.39 -20.97
C LYS A 217 -13.72 12.84 -19.50
N GLY A 218 -12.69 12.54 -18.71
CA GLY A 218 -12.67 12.90 -17.28
C GLY A 218 -13.69 12.15 -16.43
N LEU A 219 -14.13 10.96 -16.85
CA LEU A 219 -15.11 10.14 -16.12
C LEU A 219 -14.45 9.22 -15.09
N CYS A 220 -13.16 8.93 -15.26
CA CYS A 220 -12.33 8.18 -14.34
C CYS A 220 -11.70 9.12 -13.31
N ASN A 221 -11.56 8.67 -12.07
CA ASN A 221 -10.81 9.43 -11.07
C ASN A 221 -9.31 9.13 -11.20
N THR A 222 -8.58 10.05 -11.79
CA THR A 222 -7.15 9.92 -12.10
C THR A 222 -6.21 10.05 -10.89
N GLU A 223 -6.75 10.32 -9.71
CA GLU A 223 -5.97 10.26 -8.45
C GLU A 223 -5.80 8.81 -7.95
N TYR A 224 -6.47 7.82 -8.57
CA TYR A 224 -6.42 6.41 -8.17
C TYR A 224 -6.34 5.48 -9.38
N ALA A 225 -5.49 4.46 -9.27
CA ALA A 225 -5.45 3.34 -10.19
C ALA A 225 -5.14 2.04 -9.42
N ALA A 226 -5.40 0.89 -10.02
CA ALA A 226 -5.14 -0.40 -9.40
C ALA A 226 -4.46 -1.35 -10.38
N TYR A 227 -3.34 -1.88 -9.98
CA TYR A 227 -2.70 -2.99 -10.66
C TYR A 227 -3.44 -4.28 -10.29
N TYR A 228 -4.06 -4.94 -11.25
CA TYR A 228 -4.94 -6.07 -10.99
C TYR A 228 -4.78 -7.17 -12.04
N ILE A 229 -4.43 -8.37 -11.62
CA ILE A 229 -4.25 -9.55 -12.48
C ILE A 229 -5.44 -10.49 -12.28
N ASP A 230 -6.18 -10.78 -13.33
CA ASP A 230 -7.36 -11.63 -13.29
C ASP A 230 -7.29 -12.85 -14.21
N GLN A 231 -6.38 -12.91 -15.14
CA GLN A 231 -6.35 -13.99 -16.12
C GLN A 231 -5.86 -15.33 -15.60
N PHE A 232 -5.43 -15.41 -14.36
CA PHE A 232 -4.75 -16.57 -13.81
C PHE A 232 -5.62 -17.84 -13.83
N TRP A 233 -6.87 -17.72 -13.43
CA TRP A 233 -7.83 -18.81 -13.44
C TRP A 233 -8.06 -19.41 -14.84
N ARG A 234 -7.80 -18.63 -15.89
CA ARG A 234 -7.88 -19.11 -17.27
C ARG A 234 -6.66 -19.92 -17.71
N THR A 235 -5.47 -19.54 -17.21
CA THR A 235 -4.21 -20.09 -17.68
C THR A 235 -3.73 -21.26 -16.85
N ASP A 236 -3.86 -21.17 -15.55
CA ASP A 236 -3.43 -22.21 -14.61
C ASP A 236 -4.15 -22.08 -13.26
N PRO A 237 -5.31 -22.68 -13.09
CA PRO A 237 -6.06 -22.63 -11.84
C PRO A 237 -5.37 -23.40 -10.71
N THR A 238 -4.34 -24.23 -11.00
CA THR A 238 -3.60 -24.98 -9.98
C THR A 238 -2.48 -24.20 -9.35
N ARG A 239 -2.06 -23.08 -9.93
CA ARG A 239 -1.10 -22.17 -9.30
C ARG A 239 -1.69 -21.61 -8.03
N THR A 240 -0.83 -21.41 -7.05
CA THR A 240 -1.25 -21.03 -5.70
C THR A 240 -2.17 -19.83 -5.71
N VAL A 241 -3.39 -20.04 -5.29
CA VAL A 241 -4.47 -19.06 -5.16
C VAL A 241 -4.05 -17.83 -4.37
N THR A 242 -3.11 -17.99 -3.44
CA THR A 242 -2.56 -16.89 -2.65
C THR A 242 -2.12 -15.70 -3.47
N ASN A 243 -1.77 -15.91 -4.72
CA ASN A 243 -1.27 -14.86 -5.58
C ASN A 243 -2.32 -14.27 -6.52
N HIS A 244 -3.50 -14.86 -6.53
CA HIS A 244 -4.64 -14.35 -7.27
C HIS A 244 -5.54 -13.49 -6.44
N HIS A 245 -5.25 -13.37 -5.17
CA HIS A 245 -5.92 -12.44 -4.28
C HIS A 245 -5.62 -10.99 -4.64
N GLN A 246 -5.61 -10.72 -5.90
CA GLN A 246 -5.60 -9.39 -6.47
C GLN A 246 -6.86 -8.60 -6.11
N LEU A 247 -7.73 -9.21 -5.31
CA LEU A 247 -8.84 -8.53 -4.65
C LEU A 247 -8.42 -7.70 -3.44
N THR A 248 -7.19 -7.78 -3.00
CA THR A 248 -6.70 -6.97 -1.90
C THR A 248 -7.00 -5.51 -2.19
N ASN A 249 -7.94 -4.95 -1.43
CA ASN A 249 -8.45 -3.59 -1.59
C ASN A 249 -9.08 -3.26 -2.96
N HIS A 250 -9.46 -4.25 -3.74
CA HIS A 250 -10.14 -4.08 -5.02
C HIS A 250 -11.42 -3.22 -4.85
N ASP A 251 -12.20 -3.52 -3.81
CA ASP A 251 -13.39 -2.79 -3.41
C ASP A 251 -13.10 -1.29 -3.15
N PHE A 252 -11.95 -0.97 -2.55
CA PHE A 252 -11.53 0.41 -2.32
C PHE A 252 -11.35 1.16 -3.64
N PHE A 253 -10.60 0.61 -4.58
CA PHE A 253 -10.33 1.27 -5.85
C PHE A 253 -11.59 1.38 -6.73
N VAL A 254 -12.51 0.41 -6.66
CA VAL A 254 -13.85 0.55 -7.26
C VAL A 254 -14.63 1.72 -6.62
N SER A 255 -14.57 1.86 -5.29
CA SER A 255 -15.22 2.98 -4.59
C SER A 255 -14.67 4.34 -5.04
N LYS A 256 -13.38 4.41 -5.38
CA LYS A 256 -12.69 5.61 -5.88
C LYS A 256 -12.91 5.87 -7.38
N LYS A 257 -13.56 4.97 -8.12
CA LYS A 257 -13.70 5.03 -9.59
C LYS A 257 -12.37 4.98 -10.32
N ALA A 258 -11.46 4.16 -9.84
CA ALA A 258 -10.11 4.02 -10.33
C ALA A 258 -10.02 3.34 -11.70
N PHE A 259 -8.90 3.52 -12.37
CA PHE A 259 -8.52 2.72 -13.53
C PHE A 259 -7.82 1.43 -13.08
N PHE A 260 -8.30 0.29 -13.54
CA PHE A 260 -7.71 -1.02 -13.29
C PHE A 260 -6.93 -1.49 -14.51
N PHE A 261 -5.73 -2.03 -14.29
CA PHE A 261 -4.84 -2.46 -15.37
C PHE A 261 -3.84 -3.53 -14.91
N ASP A 262 -3.22 -4.22 -15.88
CA ASP A 262 -2.14 -5.18 -15.68
C ASP A 262 -1.11 -5.08 -16.82
N LEU A 263 -0.51 -3.93 -17.00
CA LEU A 263 0.41 -3.60 -18.09
C LEU A 263 1.87 -3.84 -17.67
N SER A 264 2.67 -4.39 -18.60
CA SER A 264 4.11 -4.57 -18.42
C SER A 264 4.85 -3.23 -18.42
N PRO A 265 5.85 -3.04 -17.53
CA PRO A 265 6.71 -1.85 -17.55
C PRO A 265 7.81 -1.93 -18.61
N TRP A 266 7.99 -3.07 -19.28
CA TRP A 266 9.11 -3.31 -20.16
C TRP A 266 8.84 -2.87 -21.60
N GLY A 267 9.86 -2.28 -22.21
CA GLY A 267 9.80 -1.78 -23.59
C GLY A 267 10.68 -2.57 -24.57
N ASP A 268 11.39 -3.59 -24.11
CA ASP A 268 12.37 -4.38 -24.88
C ASP A 268 11.95 -5.84 -25.09
N GLU A 269 10.69 -6.12 -24.81
CA GLU A 269 10.04 -7.41 -25.06
C GLU A 269 8.52 -7.23 -25.18
N PRO A 270 7.82 -8.12 -25.91
CA PRO A 270 6.38 -8.21 -25.83
C PRO A 270 5.95 -8.66 -24.43
N ALA A 271 4.74 -8.29 -24.00
CA ALA A 271 4.22 -8.77 -22.73
C ALA A 271 4.10 -10.32 -22.71
N THR A 272 4.53 -10.96 -21.61
CA THR A 272 4.56 -12.44 -21.51
C THR A 272 3.18 -13.09 -21.62
N ASP A 273 2.12 -12.36 -21.38
CA ASP A 273 0.73 -12.80 -21.48
C ASP A 273 0.09 -12.52 -22.87
N ASP A 274 0.78 -11.78 -23.73
CA ASP A 274 0.44 -11.60 -25.16
C ASP A 274 1.72 -11.51 -26.00
N PRO A 275 2.46 -12.63 -26.15
CA PRO A 275 3.77 -12.63 -26.83
C PRO A 275 3.70 -12.32 -28.33
N THR A 276 2.49 -12.21 -28.90
CA THR A 276 2.28 -11.86 -30.31
C THR A 276 2.09 -10.37 -30.54
N GLN A 277 1.95 -9.58 -29.47
CA GLN A 277 1.81 -8.13 -29.59
C GLN A 277 3.13 -7.46 -29.97
N GLU A 278 3.05 -6.23 -30.42
CA GLU A 278 4.21 -5.38 -30.67
C GLU A 278 5.01 -5.14 -29.37
N GLU A 279 6.32 -5.20 -29.48
CA GLU A 279 7.26 -4.97 -28.38
C GLU A 279 7.04 -3.58 -27.74
N GLY A 280 6.93 -3.55 -26.40
CA GLY A 280 6.72 -2.31 -25.65
C GLY A 280 5.32 -1.69 -25.73
N LEU A 281 4.35 -2.35 -26.36
CA LEU A 281 2.99 -1.80 -26.50
C LEU A 281 2.29 -1.61 -25.14
N ASP A 282 2.47 -2.53 -24.20
CA ASP A 282 1.98 -2.39 -22.81
C ASP A 282 2.51 -1.10 -22.17
N LEU A 283 3.81 -0.89 -22.25
CA LEU A 283 4.48 0.31 -21.72
C LEU A 283 3.95 1.60 -22.37
N GLN A 284 3.69 1.58 -23.67
CA GLN A 284 3.12 2.73 -24.37
C GLN A 284 1.74 3.10 -23.82
N ILE A 285 0.89 2.11 -23.56
CA ILE A 285 -0.44 2.32 -22.99
C ILE A 285 -0.36 2.78 -21.53
N LEU A 286 0.54 2.18 -20.74
CA LEU A 286 0.80 2.63 -19.37
C LEU A 286 1.20 4.10 -19.35
N LYS A 287 2.16 4.52 -20.17
CA LYS A 287 2.59 5.92 -20.29
C LYS A 287 1.45 6.83 -20.77
N THR A 288 0.59 6.35 -21.66
CA THR A 288 -0.59 7.12 -22.13
C THR A 288 -1.56 7.39 -20.98
N PHE A 289 -1.84 6.37 -20.15
CA PHE A 289 -2.65 6.54 -18.96
C PHE A 289 -2.00 7.53 -17.97
N LEU A 290 -0.74 7.33 -17.65
CA LEU A 290 -0.02 8.17 -16.69
C LEU A 290 0.07 9.64 -17.14
N GLN A 291 0.32 9.86 -18.43
CA GLN A 291 0.34 11.21 -19.01
C GLN A 291 -1.02 11.91 -18.91
N GLU A 292 -2.10 11.19 -19.19
CA GLU A 292 -3.44 11.74 -19.09
C GLU A 292 -3.84 11.99 -17.62
N ALA A 293 -3.45 11.08 -16.71
CA ALA A 293 -3.65 11.28 -15.28
C ALA A 293 -2.89 12.51 -14.76
N TYR A 294 -1.61 12.64 -15.10
CA TYR A 294 -0.82 13.83 -14.76
C TYR A 294 -1.48 15.13 -15.24
N LYS A 295 -1.94 15.14 -16.50
CA LYS A 295 -2.62 16.30 -17.09
C LYS A 295 -3.91 16.66 -16.37
N GLN A 296 -4.78 15.68 -16.09
CA GLN A 296 -6.04 15.91 -15.39
C GLN A 296 -5.82 16.32 -13.93
N ASN A 297 -4.80 15.78 -13.28
CA ASN A 297 -4.35 16.14 -11.93
C ASN A 297 -3.51 17.44 -11.91
N LYS A 298 -3.32 18.09 -13.07
CA LYS A 298 -2.58 19.36 -13.25
C LYS A 298 -1.14 19.34 -12.76
N GLY A 299 -0.54 18.16 -12.63
CA GLY A 299 0.79 17.97 -12.02
C GLY A 299 0.87 18.32 -10.53
N GLU A 300 -0.25 18.67 -9.88
CA GLU A 300 -0.31 19.07 -8.47
C GLU A 300 -0.65 17.93 -7.52
N LYS A 301 -1.33 16.89 -8.04
CA LYS A 301 -1.73 15.71 -7.28
C LYS A 301 -1.09 14.47 -7.87
N PHE A 302 -0.87 13.49 -7.00
CA PHE A 302 -0.33 12.19 -7.38
C PHE A 302 -1.43 11.19 -7.70
N CYS A 303 -1.14 10.25 -8.61
CA CYS A 303 -1.95 9.06 -8.82
C CYS A 303 -1.50 7.97 -7.84
N TYR A 304 -2.39 7.54 -6.96
CA TYR A 304 -2.15 6.41 -6.07
C TYR A 304 -2.49 5.11 -6.80
N ILE A 305 -1.49 4.25 -7.01
CA ILE A 305 -1.64 2.94 -7.66
C ILE A 305 -1.59 1.87 -6.57
N GLY A 306 -2.66 1.11 -6.42
CA GLY A 306 -2.66 -0.07 -5.56
C GLY A 306 -1.99 -1.25 -6.26
N GLY A 307 -0.87 -1.75 -5.70
CA GLY A 307 -0.13 -2.86 -6.24
C GLY A 307 0.89 -2.53 -7.34
N PHE A 308 1.53 -3.57 -7.86
CA PHE A 308 2.58 -3.51 -8.87
C PHE A 308 2.65 -4.85 -9.65
N PRO A 309 3.46 -4.96 -10.73
CA PRO A 309 3.64 -6.23 -11.44
C PRO A 309 4.09 -7.35 -10.49
N SER A 310 3.30 -8.40 -10.41
CA SER A 310 3.56 -9.52 -9.49
C SER A 310 4.86 -10.24 -9.87
N TRP A 311 5.74 -10.45 -8.90
CA TRP A 311 7.07 -11.02 -9.10
C TRP A 311 7.08 -12.37 -9.79
N ILE A 312 6.17 -13.26 -9.43
CA ILE A 312 6.23 -14.66 -9.86
C ILE A 312 5.25 -15.03 -10.97
N TYR A 313 4.43 -14.09 -11.46
CA TYR A 313 3.35 -14.44 -12.38
C TYR A 313 3.45 -13.80 -13.74
N LYS A 314 3.79 -12.51 -13.81
CA LYS A 314 3.78 -11.77 -15.06
C LYS A 314 5.04 -10.91 -15.21
N TYR A 315 5.52 -10.81 -16.45
CA TYR A 315 6.53 -9.84 -16.87
C TYR A 315 7.90 -10.03 -16.21
N THR A 316 8.16 -11.21 -15.67
CA THR A 316 9.43 -11.60 -15.06
C THR A 316 9.92 -12.92 -15.61
N GLN A 317 11.12 -13.34 -15.24
CA GLN A 317 11.69 -14.63 -15.61
C GLN A 317 10.81 -15.83 -15.22
N HIS A 318 10.07 -15.71 -14.11
CA HIS A 318 9.13 -16.75 -13.66
C HIS A 318 7.95 -16.95 -14.63
N ALA A 319 7.62 -15.93 -15.42
CA ALA A 319 6.56 -15.98 -16.41
C ALA A 319 7.11 -16.07 -17.85
N GLY A 320 8.40 -16.37 -18.04
CA GLY A 320 9.04 -16.47 -19.35
C GLY A 320 9.53 -15.14 -19.92
N GLY A 321 9.55 -14.06 -19.13
CA GLY A 321 10.16 -12.78 -19.50
C GLY A 321 11.68 -12.78 -19.34
N LYS A 322 12.32 -11.66 -19.70
CA LYS A 322 13.78 -11.50 -19.64
C LYS A 322 14.26 -11.00 -18.26
N HIS A 323 13.42 -10.31 -17.52
CA HIS A 323 13.82 -9.51 -16.37
C HIS A 323 13.51 -10.18 -15.04
N GLU A 324 14.33 -9.88 -14.01
CA GLU A 324 14.16 -10.38 -12.66
C GLU A 324 13.01 -9.67 -11.92
N ASP A 325 12.58 -10.24 -10.81
CA ASP A 325 11.43 -9.81 -10.02
C ASP A 325 11.59 -8.38 -9.49
N VAL A 326 12.68 -8.14 -8.76
CA VAL A 326 12.96 -6.82 -8.15
C VAL A 326 13.23 -5.78 -9.23
N ALA A 327 13.93 -6.16 -10.30
CA ALA A 327 14.17 -5.27 -11.44
C ALA A 327 12.84 -4.84 -12.10
N THR A 328 11.88 -5.75 -12.22
CA THR A 328 10.55 -5.45 -12.79
C THR A 328 9.75 -4.50 -11.90
N GLU A 329 9.77 -4.69 -10.60
CA GLU A 329 9.16 -3.77 -9.64
C GLU A 329 9.81 -2.39 -9.71
N TRP A 330 11.13 -2.34 -9.74
CA TRP A 330 11.87 -1.08 -9.79
C TRP A 330 11.65 -0.32 -11.09
N GLU A 331 11.61 -1.02 -12.24
CA GLU A 331 11.30 -0.38 -13.52
C GLU A 331 9.87 0.19 -13.54
N PHE A 332 8.89 -0.58 -13.03
CA PHE A 332 7.53 -0.07 -12.88
C PHE A 332 7.51 1.18 -12.00
N SER A 333 8.17 1.13 -10.84
CA SER A 333 8.25 2.25 -9.91
C SER A 333 8.94 3.47 -10.53
N ARG A 334 10.02 3.26 -11.31
CA ARG A 334 10.73 4.31 -12.04
C ARG A 334 9.83 5.02 -13.05
N ILE A 335 9.05 4.24 -13.81
CA ILE A 335 8.15 4.78 -14.83
C ILE A 335 7.03 5.59 -14.19
N ILE A 336 6.31 5.02 -13.23
CA ILE A 336 5.16 5.70 -12.61
C ILE A 336 5.59 6.99 -11.89
N SER A 337 6.73 6.97 -11.20
CA SER A 337 7.29 8.14 -10.50
C SER A 337 7.52 9.32 -11.45
N ALA A 338 7.97 9.03 -12.67
CA ALA A 338 8.21 10.05 -13.69
C ALA A 338 6.93 10.82 -14.09
N TYR A 339 5.74 10.35 -13.70
CA TYR A 339 4.43 10.97 -14.01
C TYR A 339 3.64 11.40 -12.77
N ASN A 340 4.30 11.65 -11.65
CA ASN A 340 3.63 11.94 -10.38
C ASN A 340 2.64 10.83 -9.96
N ALA A 341 3.09 9.59 -10.01
CA ALA A 341 2.37 8.48 -9.42
C ALA A 341 3.25 7.74 -8.41
N PHE A 342 2.63 7.15 -7.41
CA PHE A 342 3.25 6.26 -6.44
C PHE A 342 2.42 5.00 -6.28
N LYS A 343 3.03 3.94 -5.76
CA LYS A 343 2.37 2.67 -5.48
C LYS A 343 2.38 2.31 -4.00
N ASP A 344 1.69 1.26 -3.67
CA ASP A 344 1.92 0.42 -2.50
C ASP A 344 2.20 -1.04 -2.93
N ALA A 345 2.56 -1.88 -1.97
CA ALA A 345 3.13 -3.20 -2.26
C ALA A 345 2.11 -4.35 -2.14
N ASP A 346 0.93 -4.22 -2.69
CA ASP A 346 -0.14 -5.21 -2.49
C ASP A 346 -0.16 -6.39 -3.49
N ALA A 347 0.86 -6.57 -4.32
CA ALA A 347 0.74 -7.49 -5.44
C ALA A 347 1.05 -8.96 -5.14
N ILE A 348 1.61 -9.31 -3.98
CA ILE A 348 2.21 -10.64 -3.81
C ILE A 348 1.61 -11.41 -2.66
N GLY A 349 1.05 -12.59 -2.96
CA GLY A 349 0.86 -13.71 -2.06
C GLY A 349 0.13 -13.47 -0.74
N LEU A 350 -0.41 -12.30 -0.60
CA LEU A 350 -1.10 -11.87 0.60
C LEU A 350 -2.57 -12.20 0.45
N GLY A 351 -3.15 -12.80 1.43
CA GLY A 351 -4.57 -13.08 1.46
C GLY A 351 -5.36 -11.80 1.15
N ALA A 352 -6.45 -11.92 0.43
CA ALA A 352 -7.28 -10.78 0.11
C ALA A 352 -7.72 -10.05 1.37
N LEU A 353 -7.48 -8.75 1.42
CA LEU A 353 -8.09 -7.86 2.36
C LEU A 353 -9.28 -7.19 1.67
N ALA A 354 -10.37 -7.90 1.56
CA ALA A 354 -11.65 -7.32 1.20
C ALA A 354 -12.10 -6.45 2.38
N ASN A 355 -12.64 -5.32 2.21
CA ASN A 355 -13.21 -4.43 3.22
C ASN A 355 -12.51 -3.07 3.36
N SER A 356 -11.55 -2.72 2.52
CA SER A 356 -10.96 -1.38 2.58
C SER A 356 -11.98 -0.29 2.26
N SER A 357 -12.97 -0.54 1.38
CA SER A 357 -14.08 0.40 1.17
C SER A 357 -15.01 0.54 2.38
N PHE A 358 -15.06 -0.45 3.26
CA PHE A 358 -15.76 -0.36 4.54
C PHE A 358 -14.92 0.43 5.54
N TRP A 359 -13.64 0.04 5.70
CA TRP A 359 -12.75 0.63 6.69
C TRP A 359 -12.34 2.07 6.39
N GLN A 360 -12.38 2.54 5.12
CA GLN A 360 -12.10 3.94 4.78
C GLN A 360 -12.97 4.96 5.54
N HIS A 361 -14.10 4.51 6.12
CA HIS A 361 -15.01 5.33 6.93
C HIS A 361 -14.66 5.34 8.42
N PHE A 362 -13.58 4.64 8.82
CA PHE A 362 -13.16 4.61 10.22
C PHE A 362 -12.79 6.03 10.70
N PRO A 363 -13.30 6.48 11.85
CA PRO A 363 -13.06 7.83 12.35
C PRO A 363 -11.64 7.96 12.93
N LEU A 364 -10.76 8.61 12.19
CA LEU A 364 -9.42 8.93 12.65
C LEU A 364 -9.41 10.19 13.52
N GLN A 365 -8.52 10.24 14.51
CA GLN A 365 -8.19 11.48 15.21
C GLN A 365 -7.67 12.54 14.23
N GLU A 366 -7.77 13.80 14.58
CA GLU A 366 -7.26 14.90 13.77
C GLU A 366 -5.74 14.78 13.59
N LYS A 367 -5.01 14.51 14.69
CA LYS A 367 -3.55 14.35 14.70
C LYS A 367 -3.13 13.22 15.67
N TYR A 368 -1.99 12.63 15.36
CA TYR A 368 -1.32 11.59 16.15
C TYR A 368 0.11 12.06 16.48
N PRO A 369 0.29 12.91 17.52
CA PRO A 369 1.60 13.49 17.84
C PRO A 369 2.58 12.44 18.33
N GLN A 370 3.86 12.67 18.07
CA GLN A 370 4.99 11.97 18.68
C GLN A 370 5.91 12.97 19.36
N LYS A 371 6.54 12.54 20.44
CA LYS A 371 7.47 13.36 21.19
C LYS A 371 8.87 13.25 20.57
N TRP A 372 9.55 14.39 20.41
CA TRP A 372 10.97 14.44 20.11
C TRP A 372 11.77 14.60 21.39
N VAL A 373 13.00 14.07 21.42
CA VAL A 373 13.89 14.19 22.57
C VAL A 373 14.45 15.61 22.69
N THR A 374 14.61 16.09 23.91
CA THR A 374 15.25 17.39 24.19
C THR A 374 16.72 17.21 24.57
N HIS A 375 17.54 18.25 24.42
CA HIS A 375 18.94 18.22 24.86
C HIS A 375 19.05 17.96 26.38
N GLN A 376 18.12 18.47 27.18
CA GLN A 376 18.13 18.20 28.62
C GLN A 376 17.90 16.71 28.91
N GLU A 377 16.96 16.07 28.23
CA GLU A 377 16.74 14.63 28.37
C GLU A 377 17.97 13.81 27.95
N LEU A 378 18.68 14.25 26.88
CA LEU A 378 19.92 13.59 26.48
C LEU A 378 21.04 13.75 27.51
N MET A 379 21.14 14.92 28.16
CA MET A 379 22.07 15.15 29.29
C MET A 379 21.71 14.29 30.50
N ASP A 380 20.44 14.26 30.89
CA ASP A 380 19.95 13.50 32.03
C ASP A 380 20.17 12.00 31.85
N ARG A 381 20.07 11.51 30.59
CA ARG A 381 20.37 10.12 30.20
C ARG A 381 21.86 9.84 30.00
N GLY A 382 22.73 10.83 30.12
CA GLY A 382 24.17 10.70 30.00
C GLY A 382 24.71 10.55 28.57
N TYR A 383 23.94 10.96 27.57
CA TYR A 383 24.38 10.97 26.17
C TYR A 383 25.08 12.29 25.77
N LEU A 384 24.76 13.39 26.43
CA LEU A 384 25.44 14.67 26.24
C LEU A 384 26.17 15.11 27.50
N ASN A 385 27.33 15.73 27.31
CA ASN A 385 28.04 16.49 28.31
C ASN A 385 27.42 17.87 28.51
N ARG A 386 27.78 18.57 29.59
CA ARG A 386 27.27 19.93 29.87
C ARG A 386 27.64 20.96 28.82
N ASP A 387 28.72 20.74 28.08
CA ASP A 387 29.18 21.58 26.98
C ASP A 387 28.48 21.27 25.64
N GLY A 388 27.54 20.34 25.62
CA GLY A 388 26.80 19.93 24.43
C GLY A 388 27.55 18.93 23.54
N THR A 389 28.70 18.43 23.93
CA THR A 389 29.42 17.37 23.21
C THR A 389 28.80 16.00 23.54
N ILE A 390 28.91 15.05 22.57
CA ILE A 390 28.40 13.69 22.78
C ILE A 390 29.31 12.92 23.73
N ASN A 391 28.72 12.28 24.71
CA ASN A 391 29.41 11.40 25.63
C ASN A 391 29.42 9.97 25.09
N PHE A 392 30.32 9.67 24.17
CA PHE A 392 30.41 8.35 23.53
C PHE A 392 30.81 7.23 24.48
N GLN A 393 31.75 7.48 25.39
CA GLN A 393 32.35 6.42 26.24
C GLN A 393 32.78 5.16 25.44
N GLY A 394 33.24 5.35 24.21
CA GLY A 394 33.60 4.26 23.30
C GLY A 394 32.40 3.52 22.68
N ARG A 395 31.17 3.98 22.89
CA ARG A 395 29.99 3.33 22.36
C ARG A 395 29.76 3.62 20.88
N ASN A 396 29.19 2.63 20.20
CA ASN A 396 28.58 2.75 18.89
C ASN A 396 27.05 2.66 19.05
N PHE A 397 26.33 3.47 18.32
CA PHE A 397 24.88 3.55 18.38
C PHE A 397 24.25 2.90 17.15
N ILE A 398 23.28 2.02 17.38
CA ILE A 398 22.54 1.37 16.32
C ILE A 398 21.08 1.74 16.35
N LEU A 399 20.44 1.73 15.20
CA LEU A 399 18.99 1.91 15.01
C LEU A 399 18.48 0.84 14.05
N PHE A 400 17.35 0.22 14.38
CA PHE A 400 16.64 -0.65 13.46
C PHE A 400 15.51 0.07 12.74
N TYR A 401 15.50 -0.06 11.42
CA TYR A 401 14.33 0.16 10.61
C TYR A 401 13.48 -1.11 10.65
N VAL A 402 12.35 -1.05 11.37
CA VAL A 402 11.36 -2.13 11.48
C VAL A 402 10.34 -1.91 10.38
N GLY A 403 10.53 -2.52 9.23
CA GLY A 403 9.84 -2.13 8.01
C GLY A 403 9.22 -3.27 7.22
N ASP A 404 8.97 -2.99 5.93
CA ASP A 404 8.14 -3.72 4.99
C ASP A 404 6.65 -3.61 5.29
N TYR A 405 6.25 -2.46 5.83
CA TYR A 405 4.85 -2.15 6.14
C TYR A 405 4.30 -1.09 5.16
N ASP A 406 4.62 -1.25 3.89
CA ASP A 406 4.14 -0.48 2.74
C ASP A 406 2.97 -1.17 2.02
N SER A 407 2.57 -2.37 2.47
CA SER A 407 1.41 -3.12 2.01
C SER A 407 0.27 -3.06 3.02
N SER A 408 -0.94 -2.75 2.56
CA SER A 408 -2.13 -2.79 3.41
C SER A 408 -2.42 -4.20 3.93
N SER A 409 -2.09 -5.22 3.17
CA SER A 409 -2.27 -6.61 3.59
C SER A 409 -1.28 -7.00 4.69
N TRP A 410 0.02 -6.67 4.54
CA TRP A 410 1.01 -6.93 5.59
C TRP A 410 0.65 -6.26 6.91
N ILE A 411 0.34 -4.96 6.87
CA ILE A 411 0.03 -4.20 8.07
C ILE A 411 -1.29 -4.65 8.73
N ALA A 412 -2.24 -5.17 7.95
CA ALA A 412 -3.52 -5.62 8.49
C ALA A 412 -3.52 -7.09 8.95
N GLN A 413 -2.72 -7.96 8.33
CA GLN A 413 -2.73 -9.41 8.58
C GLN A 413 -1.55 -9.90 9.42
N THR A 414 -0.34 -9.46 9.10
CA THR A 414 0.90 -9.98 9.70
C THR A 414 1.31 -9.16 10.92
N THR A 415 1.29 -7.85 10.79
CA THR A 415 1.76 -6.96 11.85
C THR A 415 0.97 -7.08 13.16
N PRO A 416 -0.35 -7.40 13.21
CA PRO A 416 -1.03 -7.63 14.48
C PRO A 416 -0.36 -8.67 15.39
N PHE A 417 0.16 -9.75 14.82
CA PHE A 417 0.87 -10.78 15.60
C PHE A 417 2.18 -10.27 16.18
N LEU A 418 2.90 -9.42 15.42
CA LEU A 418 4.12 -8.78 15.88
C LEU A 418 3.82 -7.69 16.91
N TRP A 419 2.73 -6.97 16.72
CA TRP A 419 2.30 -5.87 17.59
C TRP A 419 1.82 -6.35 18.96
N ASP A 420 1.11 -7.46 18.98
CA ASP A 420 0.53 -8.03 20.20
C ASP A 420 1.51 -8.99 20.92
N GLU A 421 2.76 -9.13 20.43
CA GLU A 421 3.77 -9.96 21.07
C GLU A 421 4.19 -9.40 22.44
N PRO A 422 4.31 -10.25 23.48
CA PRO A 422 4.60 -9.80 24.85
C PRO A 422 5.90 -9.00 25.02
N SER A 423 6.93 -9.28 24.20
CA SER A 423 8.23 -8.57 24.25
C SER A 423 8.20 -7.18 23.63
N ARG A 424 7.07 -6.77 22.99
CA ARG A 424 6.96 -5.42 22.46
C ARG A 424 7.00 -4.39 23.61
N GLY A 425 7.80 -3.35 23.41
CA GLY A 425 8.01 -2.30 24.38
C GLY A 425 9.17 -2.59 25.37
N GLU A 426 9.83 -3.76 25.31
CA GLU A 426 11.02 -4.04 26.13
C GLU A 426 12.29 -3.38 25.55
N VAL A 427 12.35 -3.16 24.23
CA VAL A 427 13.42 -2.46 23.54
C VAL A 427 12.86 -1.40 22.61
N PRO A 428 13.60 -0.30 22.33
CA PRO A 428 13.11 0.74 21.42
C PRO A 428 13.09 0.24 19.99
N LEU A 429 11.96 0.47 19.30
CA LEU A 429 11.76 0.09 17.89
C LEU A 429 11.23 1.27 17.08
N MET A 430 11.80 1.49 15.90
CA MET A 430 11.30 2.45 14.91
C MET A 430 10.45 1.71 13.87
N TRP A 431 9.14 1.70 14.11
CA TRP A 431 8.14 1.13 13.20
C TRP A 431 7.98 2.02 11.97
N SER A 432 8.29 1.49 10.82
CA SER A 432 8.26 2.26 9.58
C SER A 432 7.10 1.80 8.71
N VAL A 433 6.10 2.68 8.57
CA VAL A 433 4.86 2.39 7.85
C VAL A 433 4.61 3.46 6.80
N SER A 434 4.06 3.08 5.65
CA SER A 434 3.64 4.07 4.67
C SER A 434 2.38 4.78 5.16
N PRO A 435 2.41 6.09 5.44
CA PRO A 435 1.28 6.79 6.03
C PRO A 435 0.07 6.92 5.09
N VAL A 436 0.23 6.71 3.79
CA VAL A 436 -0.85 6.69 2.80
C VAL A 436 -1.79 5.49 2.99
N LEU A 437 -1.31 4.40 3.62
CA LEU A 437 -2.14 3.23 3.95
C LEU A 437 -3.32 3.57 4.86
N ALA A 438 -3.25 4.71 5.57
CA ALA A 438 -4.38 5.22 6.33
C ALA A 438 -5.63 5.53 5.48
N GLU A 439 -5.52 5.62 4.17
CA GLU A 439 -6.68 5.75 3.30
C GLU A 439 -7.43 4.41 3.10
N ARG A 440 -6.70 3.31 3.19
CA ARG A 440 -7.20 1.95 2.91
C ARG A 440 -7.48 1.15 4.18
N VAL A 441 -6.60 1.29 5.17
CA VAL A 441 -6.68 0.56 6.46
C VAL A 441 -6.51 1.51 7.66
N PRO A 442 -7.34 2.57 7.75
CA PRO A 442 -7.20 3.58 8.80
C PRO A 442 -7.30 3.01 10.21
N MET A 443 -8.10 1.95 10.39
CA MET A 443 -8.30 1.30 11.68
C MET A 443 -7.01 0.65 12.22
N VAL A 444 -6.16 0.16 11.33
CA VAL A 444 -4.86 -0.44 11.68
C VAL A 444 -3.91 0.64 12.16
N MET A 445 -3.76 1.68 11.37
CA MET A 445 -2.90 2.82 11.69
C MET A 445 -3.31 3.50 13.01
N HIS A 446 -4.62 3.69 13.20
CA HIS A 446 -5.15 4.20 14.48
C HIS A 446 -4.76 3.29 15.64
N ASN A 447 -5.01 1.98 15.52
CA ASN A 447 -4.71 1.02 16.58
C ASN A 447 -3.25 1.11 17.03
N TYR A 448 -2.30 1.10 16.10
CA TYR A 448 -0.89 1.16 16.45
C TYR A 448 -0.52 2.47 17.14
N ARG A 449 -1.07 3.58 16.69
CA ARG A 449 -0.78 4.89 17.29
C ARG A 449 -1.37 5.08 18.68
N VAL A 450 -2.53 4.50 18.99
CA VAL A 450 -3.17 4.65 20.30
C VAL A 450 -2.76 3.59 21.32
N THR A 451 -2.13 2.50 20.86
CA THR A 451 -1.62 1.42 21.73
C THR A 451 -0.09 1.37 21.79
N ALA A 452 0.58 2.39 21.24
CA ALA A 452 2.04 2.51 21.27
C ALA A 452 2.56 2.62 22.70
N THR A 453 3.67 1.95 22.98
CA THR A 453 4.44 2.10 24.21
C THR A 453 5.44 3.26 24.10
N PRO A 454 6.08 3.71 25.19
CA PRO A 454 7.17 4.71 25.11
C PRO A 454 8.38 4.27 24.24
N ASN A 455 8.54 2.95 24.00
CA ASN A 455 9.60 2.39 23.18
C ASN A 455 9.20 2.19 21.71
N ASP A 456 7.95 2.49 21.34
CA ASP A 456 7.50 2.47 19.95
C ASP A 456 7.56 3.87 19.34
N TYR A 457 8.34 4.06 18.31
CA TYR A 457 8.40 5.28 17.52
C TYR A 457 8.02 4.98 16.05
N PHE A 458 7.38 5.93 15.38
CA PHE A 458 6.93 5.75 14.00
C PHE A 458 7.68 6.68 13.04
N ALA A 459 8.20 6.09 11.97
CA ALA A 459 8.75 6.80 10.83
C ALA A 459 7.93 6.47 9.57
N ALA A 460 8.08 7.28 8.52
CA ALA A 460 7.55 6.89 7.24
C ALA A 460 8.43 5.81 6.59
N ALA A 461 7.79 4.79 6.02
CA ALA A 461 8.44 3.80 5.17
C ALA A 461 8.63 4.36 3.75
N ASP A 462 9.41 3.66 2.98
CA ASP A 462 9.49 3.68 1.52
C ASP A 462 9.18 5.00 0.84
N ASN A 463 10.14 5.92 0.93
CA ASN A 463 10.18 7.17 0.21
C ASN A 463 9.26 8.28 0.73
N GLY A 464 8.41 8.02 1.72
CA GLY A 464 7.54 9.05 2.29
C GLY A 464 6.07 8.63 2.40
N ALA A 465 5.14 9.36 1.80
CA ALA A 465 3.73 9.02 1.79
C ALA A 465 3.35 8.26 0.51
N GLY A 466 3.95 7.09 0.33
CA GLY A 466 3.79 6.20 -0.82
C GLY A 466 5.11 5.85 -1.48
N TYR A 467 5.18 4.68 -2.09
CA TYR A 467 6.38 4.19 -2.75
C TYR A 467 6.52 4.79 -4.15
N LEU A 468 7.53 5.62 -4.33
CA LEU A 468 8.01 6.10 -5.63
C LEU A 468 9.53 6.30 -5.55
N MET A 469 10.19 6.44 -6.68
CA MET A 469 11.61 6.77 -6.75
C MET A 469 11.78 8.28 -6.85
N PRO A 470 12.17 9.00 -5.78
CA PRO A 470 12.11 10.45 -5.76
C PRO A 470 13.08 11.13 -6.74
N GLY A 471 14.17 10.47 -7.10
CA GLY A 471 15.06 10.95 -8.16
C GLY A 471 14.38 11.13 -9.52
N MET A 472 13.25 10.43 -9.77
CA MET A 472 12.45 10.60 -10.99
C MET A 472 11.54 11.83 -10.96
N LEU A 473 11.44 12.52 -9.83
CA LEU A 473 10.73 13.80 -9.71
C LEU A 473 11.61 15.01 -10.02
N GLN A 474 12.94 14.83 -10.01
CA GLN A 474 13.94 15.87 -10.29
C GLN A 474 14.07 16.12 -11.80
N GLU A 475 14.47 17.32 -12.18
CA GLU A 475 14.79 17.64 -13.58
C GLU A 475 16.24 17.27 -13.92
N PRO A 476 16.51 16.80 -15.14
CA PRO A 476 15.55 16.53 -16.21
C PRO A 476 14.82 15.18 -16.01
N ARG A 477 13.49 15.18 -16.18
CA ARG A 477 12.69 13.96 -16.10
C ARG A 477 12.74 13.18 -17.41
N SER A 478 13.79 12.40 -17.60
CA SER A 478 14.15 11.74 -18.88
C SER A 478 13.04 10.81 -19.42
N VAL A 479 12.21 10.22 -18.57
CA VAL A 479 11.14 9.30 -18.99
C VAL A 479 9.90 10.05 -19.48
N SER A 480 9.53 11.15 -18.84
CA SER A 480 8.26 11.86 -19.11
C SER A 480 8.43 13.22 -19.80
N GLY A 481 9.60 13.85 -19.67
CA GLY A 481 9.83 15.22 -20.14
C GLY A 481 9.05 16.29 -19.35
N LEU A 482 8.45 15.92 -18.21
CA LEU A 482 7.63 16.83 -17.39
C LEU A 482 8.51 17.72 -16.51
N LYS A 483 7.94 18.80 -15.99
CA LYS A 483 8.57 19.66 -14.99
C LYS A 483 8.73 18.96 -13.65
N SER A 484 9.63 19.47 -12.78
CA SER A 484 9.86 18.91 -11.45
C SER A 484 8.55 18.61 -10.69
N GLY A 485 8.49 17.42 -10.09
CA GLY A 485 7.40 16.96 -9.23
C GLY A 485 7.65 17.18 -7.74
N LEU A 486 8.82 17.70 -7.36
CA LEU A 486 9.26 17.79 -5.97
C LEU A 486 8.34 18.66 -5.10
N SER A 487 7.91 19.82 -5.60
CA SER A 487 6.99 20.69 -4.84
C SER A 487 5.63 20.01 -4.57
N ALA A 488 5.10 19.29 -5.55
CA ALA A 488 3.86 18.52 -5.38
C ALA A 488 4.08 17.37 -4.38
N TRP A 489 5.24 16.71 -4.41
CA TRP A 489 5.60 15.65 -3.47
C TRP A 489 5.74 16.17 -2.04
N ALA A 490 6.44 17.29 -1.84
CA ALA A 490 6.56 17.95 -0.54
C ALA A 490 5.18 18.27 0.05
N LYS A 491 4.28 18.83 -0.73
CA LYS A 491 2.90 19.13 -0.32
C LYS A 491 2.11 17.87 0.01
N HIS A 492 2.25 16.82 -0.79
CA HIS A 492 1.60 15.52 -0.56
C HIS A 492 2.10 14.89 0.75
N CYS A 493 3.40 14.73 0.93
CA CYS A 493 3.98 14.15 2.13
C CYS A 493 3.65 14.96 3.40
N SER A 494 3.78 16.29 3.35
CA SER A 494 3.51 17.16 4.49
C SER A 494 2.13 16.93 5.11
N LYS A 495 1.10 16.69 4.30
CA LYS A 495 -0.27 16.39 4.77
C LYS A 495 -0.30 15.17 5.69
N TYR A 496 0.37 14.09 5.29
CA TYR A 496 0.39 12.84 6.07
C TYR A 496 1.33 12.94 7.26
N TYR A 497 2.49 13.55 7.10
CA TYR A 497 3.47 13.71 8.18
C TYR A 497 2.90 14.55 9.33
N GLN A 498 2.23 15.66 9.03
CA GLN A 498 1.55 16.48 10.03
C GLN A 498 0.44 15.72 10.76
N LYS A 499 -0.37 14.94 10.04
CA LYS A 499 -1.43 14.14 10.65
C LYS A 499 -0.87 13.06 11.58
N TRP A 500 0.16 12.34 11.12
CA TRP A 500 0.70 11.19 11.84
C TRP A 500 1.88 11.54 12.76
N GLY A 501 2.27 12.82 12.86
CA GLY A 501 3.38 13.29 13.69
C GLY A 501 4.73 12.71 13.24
N LEU A 502 4.90 12.45 11.93
CA LEU A 502 6.13 11.90 11.37
C LEU A 502 7.12 13.02 11.08
N THR A 503 8.39 12.77 11.30
CA THR A 503 9.49 13.72 11.05
C THR A 503 10.74 13.04 10.50
N ILE A 504 10.64 11.73 10.25
CA ILE A 504 11.71 10.88 9.70
C ILE A 504 11.15 10.10 8.51
N THR A 505 11.90 10.03 7.42
CA THR A 505 11.71 9.02 6.36
C THR A 505 12.74 7.91 6.59
N GLY A 506 12.28 6.77 7.09
CA GLY A 506 13.14 5.69 7.59
C GLY A 506 13.94 5.00 6.51
N PHE A 507 13.48 5.02 5.25
CA PHE A 507 14.15 4.47 4.09
C PHE A 507 13.72 5.19 2.81
N VAL A 508 14.70 5.62 1.99
CA VAL A 508 14.46 6.16 0.64
C VAL A 508 15.07 5.19 -0.38
N ILE A 509 14.21 4.51 -1.11
CA ILE A 509 14.58 3.55 -2.15
C ILE A 509 14.82 4.34 -3.45
N ASP A 510 16.07 4.39 -3.88
CA ASP A 510 16.45 5.03 -5.14
C ASP A 510 16.32 4.08 -6.34
N GLY A 511 16.47 2.77 -6.14
CA GLY A 511 16.36 1.74 -7.19
C GLY A 511 17.19 2.11 -8.43
N GLU A 512 16.57 2.09 -9.60
CA GLU A 512 17.18 2.48 -10.87
C GLU A 512 17.11 4.00 -11.17
N ALA A 513 16.54 4.79 -10.26
CA ALA A 513 16.49 6.23 -10.42
C ALA A 513 17.83 6.90 -9.99
N PRO A 514 18.10 8.14 -10.40
CA PRO A 514 19.17 8.96 -9.80
C PRO A 514 18.95 9.12 -8.30
N GLY A 515 20.04 9.26 -7.55
CA GLY A 515 19.96 9.71 -6.15
C GLY A 515 19.42 11.15 -6.05
N LEU A 516 19.07 11.57 -4.84
CA LEU A 516 18.59 12.93 -4.60
C LEU A 516 19.72 13.97 -4.85
N ASP A 517 19.38 15.01 -5.60
CA ASP A 517 20.19 16.22 -5.71
C ASP A 517 19.85 17.22 -4.58
N SER A 518 20.39 18.44 -4.65
CA SER A 518 20.11 19.48 -3.66
C SER A 518 18.63 19.82 -3.54
N ASP A 519 17.91 19.92 -4.68
CA ASP A 519 16.48 20.25 -4.69
C ASP A 519 15.65 19.08 -4.11
N GLY A 520 16.07 17.85 -4.39
CA GLY A 520 15.49 16.65 -3.78
C GLY A 520 15.70 16.60 -2.27
N LEU A 521 16.89 16.94 -1.79
CA LEU A 521 17.18 17.04 -0.37
C LEU A 521 16.39 18.17 0.31
N ASP A 522 16.25 19.33 -0.33
CA ASP A 522 15.42 20.44 0.15
C ASP A 522 13.95 20.03 0.27
N CYS A 523 13.46 19.28 -0.73
CA CYS A 523 12.11 18.72 -0.69
C CYS A 523 11.91 17.86 0.58
N TYR A 524 12.82 16.92 0.84
CA TYR A 524 12.71 16.06 2.03
C TYR A 524 12.90 16.82 3.34
N ALA A 525 13.82 17.78 3.41
CA ALA A 525 14.02 18.62 4.60
C ALA A 525 12.74 19.37 5.00
N SER A 526 11.88 19.70 4.05
CA SER A 526 10.62 20.41 4.30
C SER A 526 9.56 19.61 5.06
N PHE A 527 9.57 18.28 4.99
CA PHE A 527 8.57 17.41 5.67
C PHE A 527 9.21 16.33 6.56
N SER A 528 10.49 16.02 6.38
CA SER A 528 11.26 15.02 7.13
C SER A 528 12.49 15.64 7.81
N PRO A 529 12.35 16.74 8.58
CA PRO A 529 13.48 17.54 9.06
C PRO A 529 14.39 16.80 10.05
N ASN A 530 13.94 15.71 10.62
CA ASN A 530 14.69 14.97 11.64
C ASN A 530 15.48 13.79 11.07
N GLY A 531 15.36 13.49 9.79
CA GLY A 531 16.26 12.55 9.13
C GLY A 531 15.68 11.80 7.95
N ILE A 532 16.57 11.39 7.05
CA ILE A 532 16.28 10.48 5.94
C ILE A 532 17.39 9.44 5.79
N VAL A 533 17.05 8.29 5.21
CA VAL A 533 17.98 7.18 5.01
C VAL A 533 17.90 6.68 3.54
N PRO A 534 18.59 7.36 2.60
CA PRO A 534 18.62 7.00 1.19
C PRO A 534 19.71 5.98 0.84
N GLN A 535 19.52 5.29 -0.29
CA GLN A 535 20.50 4.33 -0.81
C GLN A 535 21.69 4.98 -1.50
N LYS A 536 21.44 5.99 -2.34
CA LYS A 536 22.45 6.60 -3.26
C LYS A 536 22.96 7.96 -2.76
N MET A 537 23.42 8.00 -1.51
CA MET A 537 23.95 9.22 -0.90
C MET A 537 25.34 8.96 -0.29
N PRO A 538 26.12 9.97 0.04
CA PRO A 538 27.30 9.81 0.89
C PRO A 538 26.99 9.09 2.19
N LEU A 539 27.98 8.44 2.78
CA LEU A 539 27.81 7.66 4.01
C LEU A 539 27.15 8.48 5.12
N THR A 540 27.53 9.75 5.20
CA THR A 540 27.00 10.73 6.15
C THR A 540 26.84 12.07 5.43
N LEU A 541 25.79 12.84 5.77
CA LEU A 541 25.59 14.20 5.25
C LEU A 541 24.66 14.98 6.20
N LEU A 542 24.88 16.29 6.30
CA LEU A 542 23.95 17.21 6.95
C LEU A 542 23.48 18.22 5.90
N HIS A 543 22.18 18.20 5.60
CA HIS A 543 21.58 19.11 4.62
C HIS A 543 20.48 19.96 5.26
N ASN A 544 20.68 21.28 5.33
CA ASN A 544 19.72 22.20 5.95
C ASN A 544 19.24 21.73 7.34
N ASP A 545 20.19 21.33 8.19
CA ASP A 545 19.96 20.76 9.52
C ASP A 545 19.28 19.38 9.56
N MET A 546 18.94 18.81 8.41
CA MET A 546 18.41 17.45 8.28
C MET A 546 19.58 16.44 8.21
N PRO A 547 19.68 15.50 9.16
CA PRO A 547 20.69 14.45 9.09
C PRO A 547 20.32 13.42 8.00
N VAL A 548 21.32 13.04 7.20
CA VAL A 548 21.21 12.04 6.15
C VAL A 548 22.22 10.94 6.44
N ILE A 549 21.72 9.72 6.59
CA ILE A 549 22.55 8.52 6.78
C ILE A 549 22.29 7.55 5.64
N ARG A 550 23.34 7.07 4.95
CA ARG A 550 23.14 6.11 3.87
C ARG A 550 22.63 4.79 4.40
N ALA A 551 21.62 4.21 3.71
CA ALA A 551 21.17 2.86 3.93
C ALA A 551 22.28 1.87 3.60
N ASP A 552 22.75 1.12 4.60
CA ASP A 552 23.93 0.28 4.46
C ASP A 552 23.64 -1.20 4.39
N TYR A 553 22.69 -1.69 5.19
CA TYR A 553 22.63 -3.13 5.38
C TYR A 553 21.23 -3.64 5.75
N ASP A 554 20.85 -4.70 5.04
CA ASP A 554 19.65 -5.49 5.35
C ASP A 554 20.04 -6.70 6.20
N ILE A 555 19.40 -6.88 7.35
CA ILE A 555 19.55 -8.07 8.18
C ILE A 555 18.44 -9.04 7.82
N VAL A 556 18.79 -10.08 7.08
CA VAL A 556 17.84 -11.09 6.61
C VAL A 556 17.75 -12.31 7.53
N ASP A 557 18.76 -12.57 8.35
CA ASP A 557 18.82 -13.77 9.19
C ASP A 557 17.67 -13.81 10.21
N HIS A 558 17.04 -14.96 10.36
CA HIS A 558 15.99 -15.20 11.35
C HIS A 558 16.53 -15.58 12.73
N ASP A 559 17.78 -16.08 12.81
CA ASP A 559 18.46 -16.33 14.08
C ASP A 559 19.09 -15.02 14.59
N TYR A 560 18.59 -14.49 15.70
CA TYR A 560 19.09 -13.26 16.29
C TYR A 560 20.56 -13.32 16.70
N ARG A 561 21.13 -14.50 16.99
CA ARG A 561 22.56 -14.65 17.33
C ARG A 561 23.44 -14.43 16.10
N ARG A 562 23.10 -15.02 14.97
CA ARG A 562 23.80 -14.79 13.70
C ARG A 562 23.60 -13.35 13.22
N ALA A 563 22.41 -12.81 13.39
CA ALA A 563 22.16 -11.38 13.13
C ALA A 563 23.06 -10.49 13.99
N THR A 564 23.28 -10.84 15.26
CA THR A 564 24.20 -10.12 16.15
C THR A 564 25.66 -10.20 15.65
N ASP A 565 26.12 -11.35 15.15
CA ASP A 565 27.47 -11.49 14.57
C ASP A 565 27.64 -10.51 13.39
N VAL A 566 26.66 -10.45 12.51
CA VAL A 566 26.65 -9.50 11.38
C VAL A 566 26.68 -8.05 11.84
N ILE A 567 25.89 -7.70 12.85
CA ILE A 567 25.87 -6.33 13.40
C ILE A 567 27.25 -5.94 13.95
N VAL A 568 27.86 -6.80 14.75
CA VAL A 568 29.19 -6.55 15.34
C VAL A 568 30.22 -6.35 14.23
N GLU A 569 30.28 -7.25 13.24
CA GLU A 569 31.19 -7.15 12.11
C GLU A 569 31.00 -5.83 11.31
N ARG A 570 29.77 -5.42 11.10
CA ARG A 570 29.47 -4.18 10.34
C ARG A 570 29.82 -2.91 11.12
N VAL A 571 29.55 -2.90 12.41
CA VAL A 571 29.91 -1.79 13.30
C VAL A 571 31.42 -1.59 13.34
N GLU A 572 32.21 -2.67 13.44
CA GLU A 572 33.68 -2.60 13.45
C GLU A 572 34.27 -2.05 12.14
N LYS A 573 33.62 -2.28 11.00
CA LYS A 573 34.08 -1.85 9.67
C LYS A 573 33.70 -0.41 9.30
N ARG A 574 32.75 0.19 10.00
CA ARG A 574 32.25 1.54 9.64
C ARG A 574 32.99 2.64 10.41
N PRO A 575 33.47 3.69 9.73
CA PRO A 575 34.31 4.74 10.35
C PRO A 575 33.53 5.76 11.18
N VAL A 576 32.23 5.56 11.40
CA VAL A 576 31.36 6.47 12.18
C VAL A 576 30.61 5.69 13.25
N PRO A 577 30.33 6.28 14.43
CA PRO A 577 29.71 5.58 15.55
C PRO A 577 28.18 5.47 15.48
N PHE A 578 27.59 5.68 14.30
CA PHE A 578 26.15 5.61 14.06
C PHE A 578 25.86 4.63 12.92
N HIS A 579 24.98 3.65 13.19
CA HIS A 579 24.70 2.55 12.26
C HIS A 579 23.20 2.32 12.13
N TRP A 580 22.72 2.29 10.90
CA TRP A 580 21.34 1.99 10.58
C TRP A 580 21.27 0.59 9.96
N PHE A 581 20.30 -0.21 10.43
CA PHE A 581 20.09 -1.56 9.92
C PHE A 581 18.62 -1.73 9.53
N ARG A 582 18.37 -2.19 8.31
CA ARG A 582 17.05 -2.61 7.90
C ARG A 582 16.84 -4.06 8.35
N ALA A 583 15.78 -4.29 9.13
CA ALA A 583 15.34 -5.62 9.53
C ALA A 583 13.84 -5.69 9.35
N ILE A 584 13.39 -6.51 8.39
CA ILE A 584 12.00 -6.57 7.96
C ILE A 584 11.28 -7.76 8.56
N LEU A 585 10.00 -7.56 8.92
CA LEU A 585 9.07 -8.59 9.39
C LEU A 585 9.64 -9.47 10.53
N LYS A 586 10.49 -8.90 11.38
CA LYS A 586 11.01 -9.57 12.58
C LYS A 586 10.14 -9.27 13.80
N SER A 587 10.08 -10.22 14.73
CA SER A 587 9.32 -10.07 15.98
C SER A 587 10.03 -9.18 17.00
N PRO A 588 9.31 -8.51 17.92
CA PRO A 588 9.91 -7.79 19.05
C PRO A 588 10.88 -8.63 19.86
N SER A 589 10.60 -9.93 20.09
CA SER A 589 11.50 -10.85 20.78
C SER A 589 12.83 -11.08 20.03
N TRP A 590 12.83 -11.02 18.69
CA TRP A 590 14.04 -11.12 17.90
C TRP A 590 14.98 -9.91 18.15
N TYR A 591 14.43 -8.68 18.16
CA TYR A 591 15.21 -7.47 18.47
C TYR A 591 15.71 -7.47 19.91
N LYS A 592 14.86 -7.91 20.85
CA LYS A 592 15.25 -8.09 22.24
C LYS A 592 16.39 -9.08 22.38
N GLY A 593 16.32 -10.22 21.66
CA GLY A 593 17.37 -11.25 21.63
C GLY A 593 18.72 -10.67 21.18
N ILE A 594 18.75 -9.79 20.17
CA ILE A 594 19.99 -9.08 19.78
C ILE A 594 20.51 -8.20 20.90
N CYS A 595 19.65 -7.42 21.54
CA CYS A 595 20.07 -6.55 22.64
C CYS A 595 20.65 -7.33 23.83
N ASP A 596 20.04 -8.46 24.18
CA ASP A 596 20.51 -9.32 25.23
C ASP A 596 21.86 -9.97 24.88
N GLU A 597 22.02 -10.40 23.62
CA GLU A 597 23.27 -10.99 23.10
C GLU A 597 24.42 -9.96 23.09
N LEU A 598 24.15 -8.72 22.62
CA LEU A 598 25.14 -7.64 22.64
C LEU A 598 25.60 -7.33 24.07
N LYS A 599 24.69 -7.32 25.05
CA LYS A 599 25.01 -7.13 26.48
C LYS A 599 25.82 -8.30 27.02
N GLN A 600 25.44 -9.53 26.73
CA GLN A 600 26.13 -10.74 27.19
C GLN A 600 27.56 -10.81 26.67
N ARG A 601 27.80 -10.37 25.43
CA ARG A 601 29.13 -10.30 24.81
C ARG A 601 29.95 -9.09 25.27
N HIS A 602 29.40 -8.23 26.14
CA HIS A 602 30.03 -7.00 26.60
C HIS A 602 30.52 -6.09 25.46
N THR A 603 29.73 -6.00 24.40
CA THR A 603 30.03 -5.10 23.29
C THR A 603 29.81 -3.64 23.72
N ASN A 604 30.44 -2.73 22.97
CA ASN A 604 30.21 -1.28 23.11
C ASN A 604 29.09 -0.78 22.16
N ILE A 605 28.16 -1.65 21.76
CA ILE A 605 27.08 -1.34 20.82
C ILE A 605 25.78 -1.18 21.59
N GLU A 606 25.08 -0.07 21.37
CA GLU A 606 23.84 0.28 22.04
C GLU A 606 22.72 0.60 21.04
N LEU A 607 21.56 -0.05 21.22
CA LEU A 607 20.33 0.27 20.48
C LEU A 607 19.68 1.51 21.07
N LEU A 608 19.41 2.51 20.25
CA LEU A 608 18.73 3.75 20.63
C LEU A 608 17.30 3.82 20.07
N ASP A 609 16.45 4.59 20.74
CA ASP A 609 15.20 5.06 20.15
C ASP A 609 15.49 6.06 18.99
N ALA A 610 14.59 6.15 18.03
CA ALA A 610 14.81 6.96 16.84
C ALA A 610 15.02 8.46 17.13
N PRO A 611 14.26 9.13 18.00
CA PRO A 611 14.53 10.52 18.37
C PRO A 611 15.93 10.71 18.95
N THR A 612 16.36 9.85 19.86
CA THR A 612 17.70 9.90 20.46
C THR A 612 18.80 9.68 19.42
N PHE A 613 18.65 8.66 18.57
CA PHE A 613 19.61 8.34 17.53
C PHE A 613 19.81 9.51 16.55
N PHE A 614 18.73 10.01 15.98
CA PHE A 614 18.82 11.09 14.98
C PHE A 614 19.25 12.42 15.57
N GLU A 615 18.88 12.74 16.81
CA GLU A 615 19.33 13.97 17.45
C GLU A 615 20.81 13.92 17.80
N LEU A 616 21.31 12.82 18.36
CA LEU A 616 22.76 12.63 18.57
C LEU A 616 23.52 12.63 17.26
N TYR A 617 22.98 11.99 16.23
CA TYR A 617 23.61 11.98 14.90
C TYR A 617 23.69 13.39 14.29
N ARG A 618 22.65 14.22 14.44
CA ARG A 618 22.66 15.62 14.04
C ARG A 618 23.75 16.40 14.78
N ILE A 619 23.87 16.24 16.09
CA ILE A 619 24.91 16.87 16.91
C ILE A 619 26.29 16.41 16.46
N TYR A 620 26.47 15.11 16.22
CA TYR A 620 27.72 14.56 15.68
C TYR A 620 28.12 15.24 14.37
N LEU A 621 27.20 15.33 13.42
CA LEU A 621 27.47 15.95 12.13
C LEU A 621 27.86 17.44 12.29
N LYS A 622 27.21 18.19 13.18
CA LYS A 622 27.56 19.59 13.46
C LYS A 622 28.96 19.74 14.05
N GLN A 623 29.44 18.74 14.79
CA GLN A 623 30.76 18.72 15.42
C GLN A 623 31.86 18.17 14.50
N HIS A 624 31.51 17.52 13.39
CA HIS A 624 32.44 16.87 12.45
C HIS A 624 32.20 17.35 11.02
N PRO A 625 32.82 18.46 10.60
CA PRO A 625 32.57 19.10 9.29
C PRO A 625 32.77 18.18 8.07
N ASP A 626 33.73 17.26 8.11
CA ASP A 626 33.93 16.29 7.01
C ASP A 626 32.82 15.27 6.92
N ALA A 627 32.27 14.83 8.05
CA ALA A 627 31.09 13.97 8.07
C ALA A 627 29.85 14.72 7.57
N ALA A 628 29.65 15.97 8.00
CA ALA A 628 28.57 16.83 7.53
C ALA A 628 28.63 17.10 6.02
N ALA A 629 29.84 17.20 5.47
CA ALA A 629 30.08 17.46 4.05
C ALA A 629 30.06 16.21 3.17
N GLY A 630 29.76 15.03 3.72
CA GLY A 630 29.72 13.78 2.95
C GLY A 630 31.09 13.24 2.50
N LYS A 631 32.17 13.64 3.17
CA LYS A 631 33.55 13.26 2.79
C LYS A 631 34.03 11.94 3.44
N ILE A 632 33.25 11.39 4.36
CA ILE A 632 33.58 10.11 4.98
C ILE A 632 33.28 8.98 3.99
N THR A 633 34.24 8.09 3.78
CA THR A 633 34.11 6.91 2.90
C THR A 633 34.33 5.63 3.69
N MET A 634 33.79 4.53 3.20
CA MET A 634 34.18 3.20 3.67
C MET A 634 35.59 2.89 3.13
N ASN A 635 36.48 2.40 3.98
CA ASN A 635 37.80 1.91 3.58
C ASN A 635 37.71 0.59 2.82
#